data_c90c1f7c7d65be0d637bc62f9b05da50
#
_entry.id   c90c1f7c7d65be0d637bc62f9b05da50
#
_cell.length_a   1.000
_cell.length_b   1.000
_cell.length_c   1.000
_cell.angle_alpha   90.00
_cell.angle_beta   90.00
_cell.angle_gamma   90.00
#
_symmetry.space_group_name_H-M   'P 1'
#
loop_
_entity.id
_entity.type
_entity.pdbx_description
1 polymer ?
#
loop_
_entity_poly.entity_id
_entity_poly.type
_entity_poly.pdbx_seq_one_letter_code
_entity_poly.pdbx_strand_id
1 'polypeptide(L)'
;MIGWILWTVGLATVAANLSVIGARLLAFIALYLFAQLAFMVAWWVVMDRDAQAYGFLRLFGVYLAGDTVNYLVPSGNLGGEPVKAYLLRDTVGFGQALTSIVIHKHAELIAEWVLLVGGLTVCLAYIEMPSVVTLANTVIVGGLGVSLIIMTWALRAGTLSPILRRLSDWKPLASYLQTHQPAADALATRLRTFYKEQWRWFLVSTGWCLIGWCGGLLETYLVLHILSPAEGWTTAVAVETMVLAFNIVFGFVPARLGSAEGVRVGVFVLLGLPAAQGVAYGAVRRARELAWILPGFVILWKRHLRWFTQEDAETLPARLA
;
A
#
# COMPACT_ATOMS: atom_id res chain seq x y z
N MET A 1 14.64 -15.84 -12.16
CA MET A 1 15.04 -15.52 -10.78
C MET A 1 14.47 -16.52 -9.75
N ILE A 2 13.14 -16.69 -9.61
CA ILE A 2 12.55 -17.65 -8.64
C ILE A 2 13.05 -19.08 -8.89
N GLY A 3 13.06 -19.56 -10.13
CA GLY A 3 13.58 -20.90 -10.47
C GLY A 3 15.05 -21.10 -10.10
N TRP A 4 15.88 -20.08 -10.28
CA TRP A 4 17.29 -20.11 -9.88
C TRP A 4 17.45 -20.15 -8.36
N ILE A 5 16.66 -19.37 -7.60
CA ILE A 5 16.66 -19.39 -6.13
C ILE A 5 16.21 -20.76 -5.61
N LEU A 6 15.13 -21.33 -6.17
CA LEU A 6 14.65 -22.66 -5.77
C LEU A 6 15.66 -23.77 -6.11
N TRP A 7 16.38 -23.64 -7.22
CA TRP A 7 17.42 -24.58 -7.60
C TRP A 7 18.64 -24.51 -6.66
N THR A 8 19.08 -23.30 -6.29
CA THR A 8 20.24 -23.10 -5.39
C THR A 8 19.95 -23.41 -3.94
N VAL A 9 18.76 -23.14 -3.45
CA VAL A 9 18.34 -23.34 -2.05
C VAL A 9 17.86 -24.79 -1.81
N GLY A 10 17.36 -25.45 -2.84
CA GLY A 10 16.79 -26.80 -2.79
C GLY A 10 15.31 -26.82 -2.35
N LEU A 11 14.48 -27.43 -3.20
CA LEU A 11 13.03 -27.54 -2.96
C LEU A 11 12.69 -28.25 -1.63
N ALA A 12 13.46 -29.28 -1.26
CA ALA A 12 13.25 -30.00 -0.02
C ALA A 12 13.43 -29.12 1.23
N THR A 13 14.46 -28.26 1.23
CA THR A 13 14.72 -27.32 2.34
C THR A 13 13.62 -26.27 2.45
N VAL A 14 13.14 -25.75 1.32
CA VAL A 14 12.02 -24.81 1.30
C VAL A 14 10.73 -25.47 1.81
N ALA A 15 10.44 -26.69 1.34
CA ALA A 15 9.28 -27.47 1.79
C ALA A 15 9.34 -27.77 3.30
N ALA A 16 10.51 -28.11 3.84
CA ALA A 16 10.72 -28.32 5.27
C ALA A 16 10.42 -27.04 6.08
N ASN A 17 10.95 -25.87 5.67
CA ASN A 17 10.65 -24.61 6.34
C ASN A 17 9.15 -24.23 6.27
N LEU A 18 8.49 -24.50 5.14
CA LEU A 18 7.05 -24.25 4.99
C LEU A 18 6.22 -25.22 5.86
N SER A 19 6.65 -26.47 6.00
CA SER A 19 5.95 -27.44 6.85
C SER A 19 5.98 -27.05 8.34
N VAL A 20 7.05 -26.39 8.80
CA VAL A 20 7.15 -25.83 10.17
C VAL A 20 6.12 -24.73 10.39
N ILE A 21 5.83 -23.94 9.38
CA ILE A 21 4.78 -22.90 9.44
C ILE A 21 3.39 -23.56 9.48
N GLY A 22 3.13 -24.52 8.59
CA GLY A 22 1.93 -25.35 8.59
C GLY A 22 0.62 -24.55 8.75
N ALA A 23 -0.25 -25.00 9.66
CA ALA A 23 -1.54 -24.37 9.94
C ALA A 23 -1.43 -22.94 10.51
N ARG A 24 -0.24 -22.53 11.03
CA ARG A 24 0.00 -21.15 11.51
C ARG A 24 -0.12 -20.10 10.40
N LEU A 25 -0.04 -20.51 9.12
CA LEU A 25 -0.34 -19.65 7.97
C LEU A 25 -1.73 -19.00 8.07
N LEU A 26 -2.74 -19.72 8.57
CA LEU A 26 -4.08 -19.18 8.79
C LEU A 26 -4.06 -18.06 9.84
N ALA A 27 -3.25 -18.19 10.88
CA ALA A 27 -3.08 -17.13 11.87
C ALA A 27 -2.42 -15.87 11.26
N PHE A 28 -1.46 -16.00 10.35
CA PHE A 28 -0.86 -14.86 9.65
C PHE A 28 -1.87 -14.18 8.70
N ILE A 29 -2.70 -14.95 8.00
CA ILE A 29 -3.78 -14.41 7.18
C ILE A 29 -4.78 -13.64 8.06
N ALA A 30 -5.14 -14.15 9.23
CA ALA A 30 -6.02 -13.49 10.19
C ALA A 30 -5.38 -12.24 10.83
N LEU A 31 -4.08 -12.32 11.17
CA LEU A 31 -3.34 -11.16 11.69
C LEU A 31 -3.32 -10.01 10.68
N TYR A 32 -3.18 -10.33 9.40
CA TYR A 32 -3.22 -9.31 8.36
C TYR A 32 -4.59 -8.65 8.20
N LEU A 33 -5.68 -9.34 8.52
CA LEU A 33 -7.01 -8.72 8.61
C LEU A 33 -7.00 -7.53 9.58
N PHE A 34 -6.34 -7.69 10.73
CA PHE A 34 -6.21 -6.59 11.69
C PHE A 34 -5.50 -5.38 11.07
N ALA A 35 -4.41 -5.58 10.33
CA ALA A 35 -3.72 -4.50 9.63
C ALA A 35 -4.63 -3.85 8.57
N GLN A 36 -5.34 -4.64 7.75
CA GLN A 36 -6.29 -4.14 6.76
C GLN A 36 -7.44 -3.34 7.38
N LEU A 37 -7.95 -3.79 8.52
CA LEU A 37 -8.98 -3.05 9.28
C LEU A 37 -8.42 -1.75 9.84
N ALA A 38 -7.17 -1.72 10.31
CA ALA A 38 -6.54 -0.50 10.79
C ALA A 38 -6.40 0.54 9.68
N PHE A 39 -5.93 0.15 8.49
CA PHE A 39 -5.87 1.03 7.32
C PHE A 39 -7.27 1.47 6.86
N MET A 40 -8.27 0.59 6.93
CA MET A 40 -9.64 0.96 6.60
C MET A 40 -10.21 1.97 7.60
N VAL A 41 -9.97 1.82 8.91
CA VAL A 41 -10.37 2.79 9.94
C VAL A 41 -9.63 4.12 9.70
N ALA A 42 -8.34 4.07 9.35
CA ALA A 42 -7.57 5.26 9.00
C ALA A 42 -8.21 6.05 7.84
N TRP A 43 -8.71 5.35 6.81
CA TRP A 43 -9.43 5.99 5.73
C TRP A 43 -10.80 6.52 6.17
N TRP A 44 -11.56 5.70 6.91
CA TRP A 44 -12.92 6.03 7.36
C TRP A 44 -12.97 7.29 8.22
N VAL A 45 -12.00 7.52 9.09
CA VAL A 45 -11.98 8.70 9.98
C VAL A 45 -11.72 10.03 9.26
N VAL A 46 -11.16 10.01 8.06
CA VAL A 46 -10.94 11.21 7.22
C VAL A 46 -12.03 11.41 6.18
N MET A 47 -13.02 10.52 6.12
CA MET A 47 -14.19 10.68 5.26
C MET A 47 -15.23 11.61 5.90
N ASP A 48 -15.96 12.35 5.07
CA ASP A 48 -17.11 13.13 5.53
C ASP A 48 -18.21 12.23 6.09
N ARG A 49 -19.05 12.78 6.96
CA ARG A 49 -20.12 12.04 7.64
C ARG A 49 -21.10 11.37 6.67
N ASP A 50 -21.41 12.03 5.56
CA ASP A 50 -22.29 11.47 4.53
C ASP A 50 -21.65 10.25 3.85
N ALA A 51 -20.34 10.29 3.63
CA ALA A 51 -19.58 9.16 3.13
C ALA A 51 -19.51 7.99 4.15
N GLN A 52 -19.41 8.31 5.43
CA GLN A 52 -19.44 7.30 6.50
C GLN A 52 -20.80 6.57 6.58
N ALA A 53 -21.89 7.23 6.21
CA ALA A 53 -23.23 6.64 6.15
C ALA A 53 -23.36 5.52 5.10
N TYR A 54 -22.43 5.41 4.14
CA TYR A 54 -22.37 4.29 3.19
C TYR A 54 -22.18 2.91 3.87
N GLY A 55 -21.67 2.92 5.07
CA GLY A 55 -21.47 1.75 5.93
C GLY A 55 -20.09 1.14 5.83
N PHE A 56 -19.51 0.86 7.01
CA PHE A 56 -18.13 0.39 7.17
C PHE A 56 -17.79 -0.84 6.31
N LEU A 57 -18.63 -1.88 6.33
CA LEU A 57 -18.38 -3.13 5.57
C LEU A 57 -18.39 -2.92 4.04
N ARG A 58 -19.24 -2.01 3.56
CA ARG A 58 -19.28 -1.67 2.12
C ARG A 58 -18.03 -0.91 1.71
N LEU A 59 -17.58 0.04 2.55
CA LEU A 59 -16.34 0.77 2.34
C LEU A 59 -15.11 -0.15 2.42
N PHE A 60 -15.13 -1.13 3.33
CA PHE A 60 -14.08 -2.15 3.40
C PHE A 60 -14.00 -2.96 2.11
N GLY A 61 -15.14 -3.30 1.51
CA GLY A 61 -15.16 -3.92 0.19
C GLY A 61 -14.54 -3.05 -0.91
N VAL A 62 -14.81 -1.74 -0.92
CA VAL A 62 -14.18 -0.78 -1.84
C VAL A 62 -12.68 -0.66 -1.59
N TYR A 63 -12.28 -0.65 -0.32
CA TYR A 63 -10.86 -0.63 0.08
C TYR A 63 -10.13 -1.86 -0.47
N LEU A 64 -10.64 -3.08 -0.25
CA LEU A 64 -10.07 -4.32 -0.76
C LEU A 64 -10.00 -4.36 -2.30
N ALA A 65 -11.05 -3.86 -2.97
CA ALA A 65 -11.07 -3.77 -4.43
C ALA A 65 -9.95 -2.87 -4.96
N GLY A 66 -9.75 -1.70 -4.36
CA GLY A 66 -8.64 -0.80 -4.72
C GLY A 66 -7.28 -1.41 -4.40
N ASP A 67 -7.13 -2.04 -3.22
CA ASP A 67 -5.88 -2.68 -2.81
C ASP A 67 -5.48 -3.82 -3.76
N THR A 68 -6.46 -4.59 -4.24
CA THR A 68 -6.26 -5.60 -5.30
C THR A 68 -5.68 -4.98 -6.58
N VAL A 69 -6.19 -3.83 -7.01
CA VAL A 69 -5.67 -3.13 -8.20
C VAL A 69 -4.26 -2.58 -7.93
N ASN A 70 -4.02 -2.02 -6.74
CA ASN A 70 -2.69 -1.57 -6.33
C ASN A 70 -1.65 -2.67 -6.38
N TYR A 71 -2.05 -3.91 -6.06
CA TYR A 71 -1.17 -5.06 -6.13
C TYR A 71 -0.90 -5.53 -7.57
N LEU A 72 -1.93 -5.56 -8.42
CA LEU A 72 -1.84 -6.12 -9.77
C LEU A 72 -1.22 -5.15 -10.78
N VAL A 73 -1.47 -3.85 -10.63
CA VAL A 73 -1.04 -2.81 -11.57
C VAL A 73 0.31 -2.21 -11.14
N PRO A 74 1.29 -2.07 -12.04
CA PRO A 74 2.61 -1.51 -11.74
C PRO A 74 2.54 0.02 -11.63
N SER A 75 2.00 0.53 -10.55
CA SER A 75 1.69 1.94 -10.34
C SER A 75 2.25 2.54 -9.05
N GLY A 76 3.21 1.85 -8.42
CA GLY A 76 3.76 2.30 -7.14
C GLY A 76 2.70 2.36 -6.01
N ASN A 77 1.74 1.41 -6.00
CA ASN A 77 0.61 1.39 -5.05
C ASN A 77 -0.37 2.57 -5.16
N LEU A 78 -0.51 3.16 -6.35
CA LEU A 78 -1.44 4.27 -6.59
C LEU A 78 -2.55 3.94 -7.59
N GLY A 79 -2.46 2.80 -8.32
CA GLY A 79 -3.42 2.42 -9.36
C GLY A 79 -4.82 2.11 -8.87
N GLY A 80 -4.96 1.66 -7.61
CA GLY A 80 -6.24 1.37 -6.98
C GLY A 80 -6.95 2.61 -6.44
N GLU A 81 -6.25 3.73 -6.26
CA GLU A 81 -6.86 4.94 -5.68
C GLU A 81 -7.95 5.56 -6.58
N PRO A 82 -7.75 5.71 -7.90
CA PRO A 82 -8.82 6.09 -8.81
C PRO A 82 -9.99 5.10 -8.83
N VAL A 83 -9.71 3.80 -8.68
CA VAL A 83 -10.74 2.76 -8.63
C VAL A 83 -11.62 2.92 -7.39
N LYS A 84 -11.04 3.17 -6.21
CA LYS A 84 -11.80 3.47 -4.99
C LYS A 84 -12.72 4.67 -5.19
N ALA A 85 -12.19 5.78 -5.75
CA ALA A 85 -12.98 6.98 -6.03
C ALA A 85 -14.12 6.71 -7.02
N TYR A 86 -13.85 5.96 -8.06
CA TYR A 86 -14.82 5.58 -9.06
C TYR A 86 -15.95 4.68 -8.49
N LEU A 87 -15.60 3.72 -7.62
CA LEU A 87 -16.58 2.84 -6.97
C LEU A 87 -17.50 3.58 -5.98
N LEU A 88 -17.10 4.77 -5.51
CA LEU A 88 -17.87 5.61 -4.59
C LEU A 88 -18.59 6.79 -5.28
N ARG A 89 -18.39 6.99 -6.59
CA ARG A 89 -18.85 8.21 -7.29
C ARG A 89 -20.34 8.46 -7.17
N ASP A 90 -21.16 7.39 -7.22
CA ASP A 90 -22.64 7.47 -7.25
C ASP A 90 -23.24 7.72 -5.86
N THR A 91 -22.46 7.48 -4.79
CA THR A 91 -22.94 7.59 -3.40
C THR A 91 -22.34 8.76 -2.64
N VAL A 92 -21.04 9.00 -2.81
CA VAL A 92 -20.28 10.03 -2.09
C VAL A 92 -19.90 11.20 -3.01
N GLY A 93 -19.94 10.93 -4.32
CA GLY A 93 -19.39 11.84 -5.32
C GLY A 93 -17.88 11.67 -5.51
N PHE A 94 -17.46 11.64 -6.79
CA PHE A 94 -16.07 11.34 -7.18
C PHE A 94 -15.03 12.27 -6.50
N GLY A 95 -15.29 13.59 -6.50
CA GLY A 95 -14.36 14.57 -5.95
C GLY A 95 -14.19 14.46 -4.43
N GLN A 96 -15.26 14.12 -3.70
CA GLN A 96 -15.23 13.94 -2.24
C GLN A 96 -14.51 12.63 -1.88
N ALA A 97 -14.82 11.55 -2.60
CA ALA A 97 -14.12 10.27 -2.45
C ALA A 97 -12.61 10.44 -2.71
N LEU A 98 -12.24 11.11 -3.81
CA LEU A 98 -10.84 11.36 -4.15
C LEU A 98 -10.12 12.19 -3.09
N THR A 99 -10.80 13.20 -2.51
CA THR A 99 -10.23 14.02 -1.42
C THR A 99 -9.85 13.14 -0.23
N SER A 100 -10.77 12.29 0.26
CA SER A 100 -10.53 11.41 1.39
C SER A 100 -9.42 10.39 1.12
N ILE A 101 -9.36 9.88 -0.10
CA ILE A 101 -8.33 8.93 -0.56
C ILE A 101 -6.95 9.57 -0.55
N VAL A 102 -6.80 10.80 -1.08
CA VAL A 102 -5.53 11.53 -1.08
C VAL A 102 -5.06 11.80 0.35
N ILE A 103 -5.96 12.21 1.25
CA ILE A 103 -5.65 12.46 2.65
C ILE A 103 -5.18 11.16 3.33
N HIS A 104 -5.93 10.07 3.15
CA HIS A 104 -5.58 8.76 3.71
C HIS A 104 -4.23 8.27 3.18
N LYS A 105 -3.99 8.35 1.86
CA LYS A 105 -2.73 7.92 1.26
C LYS A 105 -1.54 8.71 1.77
N HIS A 106 -1.71 10.02 1.98
CA HIS A 106 -0.69 10.86 2.61
C HIS A 106 -0.41 10.43 4.06
N ALA A 107 -1.45 10.13 4.85
CA ALA A 107 -1.32 9.63 6.22
C ALA A 107 -0.60 8.26 6.27
N GLU A 108 -0.92 7.36 5.34
CA GLU A 108 -0.29 6.04 5.18
C GLU A 108 1.21 6.17 4.87
N LEU A 109 1.58 7.05 3.92
CA LEU A 109 2.98 7.28 3.56
C LEU A 109 3.79 7.91 4.70
N ILE A 110 3.20 8.81 5.50
CA ILE A 110 3.86 9.36 6.69
C ILE A 110 4.05 8.27 7.74
N ALA A 111 3.05 7.42 7.99
CA ALA A 111 3.16 6.32 8.93
C ALA A 111 4.24 5.30 8.50
N GLU A 112 4.29 4.96 7.22
CA GLU A 112 5.35 4.12 6.63
C GLU A 112 6.73 4.76 6.84
N TRP A 113 6.87 6.05 6.58
CA TRP A 113 8.12 6.77 6.78
C TRP A 113 8.56 6.80 8.25
N VAL A 114 7.64 7.01 9.19
CA VAL A 114 7.93 6.94 10.64
C VAL A 114 8.46 5.57 11.03
N LEU A 115 7.85 4.50 10.52
CA LEU A 115 8.33 3.14 10.75
C LEU A 115 9.73 2.93 10.16
N LEU A 116 9.98 3.41 8.93
CA LEU A 116 11.26 3.30 8.26
C LEU A 116 12.37 4.07 8.99
N VAL A 117 12.09 5.28 9.49
CA VAL A 117 13.04 6.07 10.29
C VAL A 117 13.38 5.33 11.59
N GLY A 118 12.35 4.87 12.34
CA GLY A 118 12.54 4.11 13.56
C GLY A 118 13.34 2.81 13.31
N GLY A 119 12.98 2.08 12.28
CA GLY A 119 13.65 0.84 11.90
C GLY A 119 15.10 1.08 11.44
N LEU A 120 15.36 2.12 10.64
CA LEU A 120 16.72 2.49 10.24
C LEU A 120 17.58 2.87 11.46
N THR A 121 16.99 3.58 12.43
CA THR A 121 17.70 3.91 13.68
C THR A 121 18.10 2.65 14.45
N VAL A 122 17.20 1.66 14.56
CA VAL A 122 17.49 0.36 15.16
C VAL A 122 18.60 -0.37 14.39
N CYS A 123 18.51 -0.39 13.05
CA CYS A 123 19.53 -1.00 12.21
C CYS A 123 20.92 -0.38 12.46
N LEU A 124 21.02 0.95 12.47
CA LEU A 124 22.27 1.65 12.69
C LEU A 124 22.85 1.44 14.10
N ALA A 125 21.99 1.23 15.09
CA ALA A 125 22.41 1.07 16.50
C ALA A 125 22.85 -0.35 16.85
N TYR A 126 22.28 -1.38 16.19
CA TYR A 126 22.36 -2.78 16.67
C TYR A 126 22.81 -3.78 15.61
N ILE A 127 22.95 -3.38 14.33
CA ILE A 127 23.23 -4.31 13.24
C ILE A 127 24.41 -3.80 12.42
N GLU A 128 25.43 -4.62 12.27
CA GLU A 128 26.53 -4.36 11.36
C GLU A 128 26.11 -4.63 9.92
N MET A 129 25.90 -3.56 9.15
CA MET A 129 25.53 -3.64 7.74
C MET A 129 26.65 -3.12 6.84
N PRO A 130 26.80 -3.66 5.62
CA PRO A 130 27.68 -3.08 4.62
C PRO A 130 27.35 -1.60 4.39
N SER A 131 28.37 -0.75 4.29
CA SER A 131 28.20 0.71 4.13
C SER A 131 27.33 1.10 2.94
N VAL A 132 27.40 0.34 1.84
CA VAL A 132 26.55 0.55 0.65
C VAL A 132 25.07 0.34 0.97
N VAL A 133 24.72 -0.69 1.77
CA VAL A 133 23.34 -0.98 2.17
C VAL A 133 22.83 0.09 3.12
N THR A 134 23.65 0.50 4.08
CA THR A 134 23.36 1.61 5.00
C THR A 134 23.10 2.90 4.23
N LEU A 135 23.98 3.26 3.30
CA LEU A 135 23.83 4.43 2.46
C LEU A 135 22.53 4.37 1.62
N ALA A 136 22.26 3.22 0.96
CA ALA A 136 21.07 3.04 0.15
C ALA A 136 19.79 3.23 0.98
N ASN A 137 19.68 2.60 2.15
CA ASN A 137 18.53 2.76 3.04
C ASN A 137 18.40 4.22 3.52
N THR A 138 19.50 4.87 3.91
CA THR A 138 19.48 6.29 4.33
C THR A 138 19.00 7.21 3.21
N VAL A 139 19.45 7.00 1.98
CA VAL A 139 19.04 7.78 0.82
C VAL A 139 17.56 7.57 0.51
N ILE A 140 17.07 6.31 0.56
CA ILE A 140 15.65 5.99 0.32
C ILE A 140 14.77 6.66 1.39
N VAL A 141 15.09 6.47 2.66
CA VAL A 141 14.32 7.02 3.79
C VAL A 141 14.38 8.55 3.79
N GLY A 142 15.55 9.14 3.55
CA GLY A 142 15.73 10.59 3.45
C GLY A 142 14.98 11.19 2.27
N GLY A 143 15.09 10.57 1.08
CA GLY A 143 14.38 11.00 -0.13
C GLY A 143 12.86 10.95 0.03
N LEU A 144 12.34 9.88 0.64
CA LEU A 144 10.92 9.77 0.98
C LEU A 144 10.51 10.89 1.95
N GLY A 145 11.30 11.15 3.00
CA GLY A 145 11.04 12.22 3.96
C GLY A 145 10.96 13.59 3.31
N VAL A 146 11.92 13.92 2.44
CA VAL A 146 11.91 15.18 1.69
C VAL A 146 10.66 15.28 0.80
N SER A 147 10.31 14.20 0.08
CA SER A 147 9.12 14.19 -0.78
C SER A 147 7.82 14.38 0.02
N LEU A 148 7.72 13.79 1.22
CA LEU A 148 6.57 13.96 2.12
C LEU A 148 6.49 15.38 2.69
N ILE A 149 7.60 16.00 3.02
CA ILE A 149 7.64 17.41 3.45
C ILE A 149 7.13 18.32 2.33
N ILE A 150 7.63 18.14 1.11
CA ILE A 150 7.19 18.89 -0.07
C ILE A 150 5.69 18.66 -0.31
N MET A 151 5.23 17.43 -0.26
CA MET A 151 3.82 17.07 -0.44
C MET A 151 2.94 17.72 0.62
N THR A 152 3.32 17.64 1.90
CA THR A 152 2.59 18.25 3.01
C THR A 152 2.48 19.77 2.82
N TRP A 153 3.58 20.41 2.45
CA TRP A 153 3.60 21.85 2.17
C TRP A 153 2.69 22.19 0.98
N ALA A 154 2.78 21.44 -0.11
CA ALA A 154 1.97 21.65 -1.31
C ALA A 154 0.47 21.52 -1.02
N LEU A 155 0.06 20.50 -0.26
CA LEU A 155 -1.34 20.26 0.11
C LEU A 155 -1.88 21.36 1.03
N ARG A 156 -1.08 21.85 1.99
CA ARG A 156 -1.44 22.95 2.89
C ARG A 156 -1.49 24.30 2.19
N ALA A 157 -0.54 24.56 1.30
CA ALA A 157 -0.46 25.81 0.56
C ALA A 157 -1.52 25.92 -0.56
N GLY A 158 -2.09 24.76 -0.98
CA GLY A 158 -3.02 24.72 -2.11
C GLY A 158 -2.33 24.92 -3.45
N THR A 159 -1.05 24.55 -3.56
CA THR A 159 -0.23 24.74 -4.76
C THR A 159 -0.53 23.74 -5.87
N LEU A 160 -1.40 22.76 -5.63
CA LEU A 160 -1.79 21.77 -6.64
C LEU A 160 -2.40 22.45 -7.88
N SER A 161 -3.32 23.39 -7.69
CA SER A 161 -3.97 24.14 -8.78
C SER A 161 -2.98 24.97 -9.61
N PRO A 162 -2.09 25.81 -9.03
CA PRO A 162 -1.07 26.52 -9.81
C PRO A 162 -0.11 25.61 -10.57
N ILE A 163 0.25 24.46 -9.99
CA ILE A 163 1.12 23.48 -10.66
C ILE A 163 0.41 22.90 -11.89
N LEU A 164 -0.84 22.48 -11.75
CA LEU A 164 -1.64 21.95 -12.87
C LEU A 164 -1.86 23.00 -13.96
N ARG A 165 -2.06 24.26 -13.60
CA ARG A 165 -2.14 25.38 -14.57
C ARG A 165 -0.84 25.56 -15.35
N ARG A 166 0.33 25.48 -14.72
CA ARG A 166 1.62 25.53 -15.43
C ARG A 166 1.82 24.32 -16.34
N LEU A 167 1.37 23.13 -15.94
CA LEU A 167 1.42 21.94 -16.78
C LEU A 167 0.42 22.00 -17.94
N SER A 168 -0.66 22.76 -17.83
CA SER A 168 -1.61 22.98 -18.93
C SER A 168 -1.05 23.83 -20.10
N ASP A 169 0.08 24.49 -19.88
CA ASP A 169 0.81 25.20 -20.95
C ASP A 169 1.62 24.22 -21.83
N TRP A 170 1.80 22.97 -21.35
CA TRP A 170 2.50 21.96 -22.12
C TRP A 170 1.57 21.28 -23.12
N LYS A 171 1.81 21.54 -24.42
CA LYS A 171 0.94 21.14 -25.56
C LYS A 171 0.36 19.72 -25.50
N PRO A 172 1.11 18.65 -25.16
CA PRO A 172 0.56 17.27 -25.14
C PRO A 172 -0.57 17.03 -24.12
N LEU A 173 -0.62 17.82 -23.05
CA LEU A 173 -1.58 17.67 -21.95
C LEU A 173 -2.55 18.83 -21.82
N ALA A 174 -2.37 19.89 -22.61
CA ALA A 174 -3.09 21.15 -22.50
C ALA A 174 -4.62 20.96 -22.56
N SER A 175 -5.14 20.30 -23.57
CA SER A 175 -6.58 20.10 -23.75
C SER A 175 -7.21 19.30 -22.62
N TYR A 176 -6.55 18.22 -22.19
CA TYR A 176 -7.01 17.38 -21.11
C TYR A 176 -7.02 18.13 -19.77
N LEU A 177 -5.92 18.81 -19.44
CA LEU A 177 -5.79 19.55 -18.18
C LEU A 177 -6.73 20.75 -18.12
N GLN A 178 -6.93 21.50 -19.22
CA GLN A 178 -7.87 22.62 -19.27
C GLN A 178 -9.31 22.16 -19.03
N THR A 179 -9.73 21.04 -19.62
CA THR A 179 -11.07 20.48 -19.42
C THR A 179 -11.31 20.07 -17.95
N HIS A 180 -10.27 19.57 -17.24
CA HIS A 180 -10.38 19.07 -15.87
C HIS A 180 -9.95 20.09 -14.80
N GLN A 181 -9.56 21.32 -15.21
CA GLN A 181 -9.10 22.38 -14.31
C GLN A 181 -10.10 22.70 -13.18
N PRO A 182 -11.43 22.84 -13.44
CA PRO A 182 -12.39 23.14 -12.37
C PRO A 182 -12.44 22.05 -11.30
N ALA A 183 -12.34 20.77 -11.71
CA ALA A 183 -12.31 19.63 -10.78
C ALA A 183 -11.02 19.61 -9.94
N ALA A 184 -9.89 19.96 -10.55
CA ALA A 184 -8.61 20.08 -9.87
C ALA A 184 -8.59 21.24 -8.86
N ASP A 185 -9.16 22.39 -9.21
CA ASP A 185 -9.29 23.54 -8.32
C ASP A 185 -10.20 23.22 -7.13
N ALA A 186 -11.31 22.52 -7.37
CA ALA A 186 -12.21 22.06 -6.31
C ALA A 186 -11.51 21.06 -5.36
N LEU A 187 -10.75 20.10 -5.91
CA LEU A 187 -9.98 19.16 -5.12
C LEU A 187 -8.92 19.87 -4.26
N ALA A 188 -8.14 20.79 -4.86
CA ALA A 188 -7.13 21.58 -4.16
C ALA A 188 -7.74 22.39 -3.00
N THR A 189 -8.91 23.00 -3.22
CA THR A 189 -9.64 23.75 -2.20
C THR A 189 -10.08 22.85 -1.05
N ARG A 190 -10.68 21.69 -1.33
CA ARG A 190 -11.12 20.71 -0.31
C ARG A 190 -9.94 20.20 0.52
N LEU A 191 -8.82 19.85 -0.12
CA LEU A 191 -7.60 19.40 0.57
C LEU A 191 -7.07 20.50 1.49
N ARG A 192 -6.95 21.73 0.99
CA ARG A 192 -6.49 22.88 1.79
C ARG A 192 -7.39 23.11 3.02
N THR A 193 -8.72 23.10 2.84
CA THR A 193 -9.69 23.26 3.93
C THR A 193 -9.52 22.15 4.97
N PHE A 194 -9.42 20.89 4.53
CA PHE A 194 -9.21 19.78 5.45
C PHE A 194 -7.94 19.95 6.29
N TYR A 195 -6.80 20.27 5.68
CA TYR A 195 -5.53 20.44 6.42
C TYR A 195 -5.52 21.67 7.34
N LYS A 196 -6.38 22.66 7.10
CA LYS A 196 -6.53 23.82 8.00
C LYS A 196 -7.46 23.52 9.18
N GLU A 197 -8.59 22.89 8.92
CA GLU A 197 -9.69 22.78 9.88
C GLU A 197 -9.75 21.43 10.58
N GLN A 198 -9.31 20.36 9.88
CA GLN A 198 -9.48 18.97 10.32
C GLN A 198 -8.15 18.21 10.51
N TRP A 199 -7.04 18.91 10.71
CA TRP A 199 -5.70 18.31 10.85
C TRP A 199 -5.62 17.25 11.97
N ARG A 200 -6.48 17.34 13.00
CA ARG A 200 -6.56 16.34 14.08
C ARG A 200 -6.99 14.98 13.55
N TRP A 201 -7.93 14.92 12.63
CA TRP A 201 -8.36 13.68 12.00
C TRP A 201 -7.28 13.09 11.09
N PHE A 202 -6.47 13.95 10.49
CA PHE A 202 -5.26 13.49 9.78
C PHE A 202 -4.28 12.78 10.72
N LEU A 203 -4.01 13.32 11.91
CA LEU A 203 -3.16 12.65 12.90
C LEU A 203 -3.76 11.33 13.40
N VAL A 204 -5.06 11.28 13.63
CA VAL A 204 -5.77 10.04 13.99
C VAL A 204 -5.62 9.00 12.88
N SER A 205 -5.81 9.39 11.63
CA SER A 205 -5.61 8.53 10.45
C SER A 205 -4.16 8.01 10.38
N THR A 206 -3.18 8.89 10.55
CA THR A 206 -1.76 8.51 10.59
C THR A 206 -1.46 7.51 11.72
N GLY A 207 -2.04 7.70 12.89
CA GLY A 207 -1.93 6.76 14.02
C GLY A 207 -2.50 5.39 13.69
N TRP A 208 -3.67 5.31 13.07
CA TRP A 208 -4.25 4.04 12.62
C TRP A 208 -3.42 3.38 11.50
N CYS A 209 -2.88 4.15 10.57
CA CYS A 209 -1.94 3.62 9.57
C CYS A 209 -0.68 3.05 10.22
N LEU A 210 -0.14 3.72 11.26
CA LEU A 210 1.02 3.23 12.00
C LEU A 210 0.71 1.91 12.71
N ILE A 211 -0.48 1.77 13.31
CA ILE A 211 -0.95 0.51 13.89
C ILE A 211 -0.99 -0.59 12.83
N GLY A 212 -1.49 -0.29 11.61
CA GLY A 212 -1.49 -1.22 10.49
C GLY A 212 -0.08 -1.69 10.10
N TRP A 213 0.86 -0.77 9.98
CA TRP A 213 2.27 -1.06 9.69
C TRP A 213 2.96 -1.86 10.81
N CYS A 214 2.66 -1.56 12.08
CA CYS A 214 3.14 -2.35 13.22
C CYS A 214 2.61 -3.78 13.18
N GLY A 215 1.41 -4.01 12.64
CA GLY A 215 0.88 -5.35 12.36
C GLY A 215 1.76 -6.15 11.40
N GLY A 216 2.29 -5.50 10.36
CA GLY A 216 3.26 -6.10 9.43
C GLY A 216 4.60 -6.45 10.10
N LEU A 217 5.10 -5.56 10.96
CA LEU A 217 6.30 -5.82 11.75
C LEU A 217 6.10 -6.99 12.74
N LEU A 218 4.96 -7.06 13.40
CA LEU A 218 4.60 -8.17 14.29
C LEU A 218 4.56 -9.50 13.52
N GLU A 219 3.98 -9.50 12.33
CA GLU A 219 3.98 -10.69 11.47
C GLU A 219 5.41 -11.13 11.14
N THR A 220 6.28 -10.20 10.75
CA THR A 220 7.70 -10.50 10.46
C THR A 220 8.38 -11.11 11.67
N TYR A 221 8.19 -10.55 12.86
CA TYR A 221 8.73 -11.09 14.10
C TYR A 221 8.23 -12.52 14.37
N LEU A 222 6.93 -12.77 14.24
CA LEU A 222 6.35 -14.08 14.50
C LEU A 222 6.84 -15.15 13.49
N VAL A 223 6.97 -14.78 12.21
CA VAL A 223 7.52 -15.70 11.20
C VAL A 223 8.98 -16.00 11.48
N LEU A 224 9.79 -14.99 11.82
CA LEU A 224 11.20 -15.17 12.20
C LEU A 224 11.32 -16.04 13.46
N HIS A 225 10.52 -15.80 14.48
CA HIS A 225 10.54 -16.58 15.71
C HIS A 225 10.22 -18.08 15.49
N ILE A 226 9.44 -18.39 14.46
CA ILE A 226 9.16 -19.78 14.07
C ILE A 226 10.33 -20.38 13.27
N LEU A 227 10.91 -19.62 12.34
CA LEU A 227 11.95 -20.09 11.43
C LEU A 227 13.36 -20.07 12.06
N SER A 228 13.60 -19.10 12.93
CA SER A 228 14.87 -18.85 13.64
C SER A 228 14.60 -18.38 15.06
N PRO A 229 14.29 -19.28 16.02
CA PRO A 229 13.92 -18.89 17.38
C PRO A 229 14.98 -18.11 18.15
N ALA A 230 16.25 -18.17 17.70
CA ALA A 230 17.35 -17.39 18.28
C ALA A 230 17.28 -15.89 17.92
N GLU A 231 16.54 -15.54 16.87
CA GLU A 231 16.44 -14.18 16.38
C GLU A 231 15.40 -13.36 17.16
N GLY A 232 15.77 -12.12 17.48
CA GLY A 232 14.96 -11.22 18.28
C GLY A 232 14.21 -10.15 17.47
N TRP A 233 13.62 -9.19 18.19
CA TRP A 233 12.93 -8.04 17.61
C TRP A 233 13.82 -7.17 16.73
N THR A 234 15.10 -7.02 17.06
CA THR A 234 16.06 -6.22 16.28
C THR A 234 16.21 -6.75 14.87
N THR A 235 16.34 -8.08 14.72
CA THR A 235 16.40 -8.74 13.41
C THR A 235 15.08 -8.59 12.64
N ALA A 236 13.93 -8.72 13.32
CA ALA A 236 12.63 -8.53 12.70
C ALA A 236 12.44 -7.09 12.18
N VAL A 237 12.82 -6.10 12.98
CA VAL A 237 12.80 -4.69 12.59
C VAL A 237 13.70 -4.45 11.39
N ALA A 238 14.91 -5.02 11.37
CA ALA A 238 15.81 -4.87 10.24
C ALA A 238 15.26 -5.50 8.96
N VAL A 239 14.74 -6.73 9.04
CA VAL A 239 14.10 -7.40 7.89
C VAL A 239 12.96 -6.55 7.34
N GLU A 240 12.02 -6.11 8.19
CA GLU A 240 10.87 -5.34 7.75
C GLU A 240 11.30 -4.00 7.14
N THR A 241 12.20 -3.26 7.80
CA THR A 241 12.69 -1.96 7.32
C THR A 241 13.37 -2.08 5.95
N MET A 242 14.27 -3.05 5.79
CA MET A 242 14.98 -3.23 4.53
C MET A 242 14.01 -3.70 3.42
N VAL A 243 13.11 -4.63 3.72
CA VAL A 243 12.10 -5.10 2.74
C VAL A 243 11.20 -3.95 2.32
N LEU A 244 10.71 -3.11 3.24
CA LEU A 244 9.88 -1.94 2.91
C LEU A 244 10.66 -0.93 2.07
N ALA A 245 11.87 -0.54 2.48
CA ALA A 245 12.70 0.41 1.75
C ALA A 245 12.96 -0.04 0.30
N PHE A 246 13.33 -1.30 0.10
CA PHE A 246 13.54 -1.82 -1.25
C PHE A 246 12.22 -1.96 -2.04
N ASN A 247 11.08 -2.26 -1.39
CA ASN A 247 9.78 -2.32 -2.06
C ASN A 247 9.34 -0.96 -2.62
N ILE A 248 9.74 0.16 -2.02
CA ILE A 248 9.50 1.50 -2.56
C ILE A 248 10.17 1.62 -3.94
N VAL A 249 11.41 1.16 -4.07
CA VAL A 249 12.18 1.21 -5.32
C VAL A 249 11.56 0.30 -6.39
N PHE A 250 11.11 -0.90 -6.01
CA PHE A 250 10.56 -1.89 -6.93
C PHE A 250 9.03 -1.84 -7.05
N GLY A 251 8.37 -0.82 -6.51
CA GLY A 251 6.90 -0.66 -6.55
C GLY A 251 6.29 -0.57 -7.95
N PHE A 252 7.12 -0.29 -8.97
CA PHE A 252 6.70 -0.22 -10.38
C PHE A 252 6.79 -1.57 -11.13
N VAL A 253 7.20 -2.65 -10.46
CA VAL A 253 7.22 -3.99 -11.06
C VAL A 253 5.81 -4.61 -10.95
N PRO A 254 5.21 -5.10 -12.07
CA PRO A 254 3.88 -5.71 -12.05
C PRO A 254 3.78 -6.85 -11.04
N ALA A 255 2.75 -6.82 -10.18
CA ALA A 255 2.52 -7.76 -9.08
C ALA A 255 3.79 -8.04 -8.23
N ARG A 256 4.84 -7.24 -8.38
CA ARG A 256 6.18 -7.40 -7.79
C ARG A 256 6.75 -8.82 -7.99
N LEU A 257 6.40 -9.47 -9.12
CA LEU A 257 6.79 -10.85 -9.39
C LEU A 257 8.31 -10.95 -9.52
N GLY A 258 8.88 -11.76 -8.66
CA GLY A 258 10.32 -12.02 -8.60
C GLY A 258 11.12 -10.93 -7.86
N SER A 259 10.78 -9.64 -7.98
CA SER A 259 11.50 -8.57 -7.27
C SER A 259 11.27 -8.65 -5.75
N ALA A 260 10.03 -8.83 -5.30
CA ALA A 260 9.73 -8.95 -3.88
C ALA A 260 10.36 -10.20 -3.25
N GLU A 261 10.31 -11.33 -3.93
CA GLU A 261 10.97 -12.57 -3.48
C GLU A 261 12.49 -12.40 -3.41
N GLY A 262 13.09 -11.79 -4.45
CA GLY A 262 14.52 -11.51 -4.48
C GLY A 262 14.96 -10.56 -3.38
N VAL A 263 14.21 -9.51 -3.11
CA VAL A 263 14.48 -8.59 -2.00
C VAL A 263 14.42 -9.33 -0.66
N ARG A 264 13.38 -10.11 -0.40
CA ARG A 264 13.21 -10.85 0.85
C ARG A 264 14.37 -11.82 1.10
N VAL A 265 14.73 -12.61 0.09
CA VAL A 265 15.88 -13.53 0.19
C VAL A 265 17.20 -12.75 0.35
N GLY A 266 17.39 -11.68 -0.43
CA GLY A 266 18.59 -10.86 -0.35
C GLY A 266 18.77 -10.21 1.03
N VAL A 267 17.69 -9.73 1.64
CA VAL A 267 17.71 -9.14 3.00
C VAL A 267 18.09 -10.21 4.04
N PHE A 268 17.54 -11.42 3.95
CA PHE A 268 17.93 -12.52 4.85
C PHE A 268 19.43 -12.82 4.74
N VAL A 269 19.94 -12.96 3.53
CA VAL A 269 21.38 -13.23 3.29
C VAL A 269 22.25 -12.07 3.80
N LEU A 270 21.84 -10.81 3.58
CA LEU A 270 22.56 -9.62 4.07
C LEU A 270 22.65 -9.58 5.61
N LEU A 271 21.64 -10.11 6.29
CA LEU A 271 21.60 -10.21 7.76
C LEU A 271 22.25 -11.50 8.29
N GLY A 272 22.91 -12.30 7.44
CA GLY A 272 23.53 -13.56 7.83
C GLY A 272 22.55 -14.72 8.08
N LEU A 273 21.26 -14.54 7.72
CA LEU A 273 20.22 -15.56 7.87
C LEU A 273 20.21 -16.52 6.67
N PRO A 274 19.80 -17.80 6.85
CA PRO A 274 19.72 -18.76 5.77
C PRO A 274 18.78 -18.30 4.63
N ALA A 275 19.24 -18.35 3.38
CA ALA A 275 18.45 -18.00 2.20
C ALA A 275 17.13 -18.80 2.11
N ALA A 276 17.13 -20.08 2.55
CA ALA A 276 15.94 -20.93 2.61
C ALA A 276 14.83 -20.35 3.49
N GLN A 277 15.19 -19.73 4.61
CA GLN A 277 14.24 -19.04 5.50
C GLN A 277 13.69 -17.77 4.83
N GLY A 278 14.50 -17.03 4.07
CA GLY A 278 14.06 -15.89 3.25
C GLY A 278 13.04 -16.31 2.20
N VAL A 279 13.22 -17.48 1.57
CA VAL A 279 12.23 -18.06 0.64
C VAL A 279 10.93 -18.42 1.38
N ALA A 280 11.03 -19.09 2.54
CA ALA A 280 9.86 -19.46 3.33
C ALA A 280 9.08 -18.24 3.83
N TYR A 281 9.78 -17.23 4.34
CA TYR A 281 9.20 -15.93 4.69
C TYR A 281 8.48 -15.28 3.51
N GLY A 282 9.13 -15.28 2.34
CA GLY A 282 8.56 -14.78 1.10
C GLY A 282 7.27 -15.51 0.70
N ALA A 283 7.25 -16.84 0.84
CA ALA A 283 6.08 -17.67 0.54
C ALA A 283 4.91 -17.40 1.49
N VAL A 284 5.15 -17.23 2.79
CA VAL A 284 4.12 -16.82 3.76
C VAL A 284 3.49 -15.49 3.39
N ARG A 285 4.34 -14.47 3.12
CA ARG A 285 3.88 -13.15 2.68
C ARG A 285 3.06 -13.23 1.39
N ARG A 286 3.51 -14.03 0.42
CA ARG A 286 2.80 -14.21 -0.85
C ARG A 286 1.46 -14.91 -0.67
N ALA A 287 1.40 -15.98 0.12
CA ALA A 287 0.16 -16.69 0.39
C ALA A 287 -0.88 -15.78 1.06
N ARG A 288 -0.46 -14.98 2.03
CA ARG A 288 -1.29 -13.96 2.67
C ARG A 288 -1.77 -12.90 1.68
N GLU A 289 -0.87 -12.33 0.87
CA GLU A 289 -1.21 -11.33 -0.16
C GLU A 289 -2.28 -11.89 -1.10
N LEU A 290 -2.10 -13.09 -1.62
CA LEU A 290 -3.08 -13.75 -2.50
C LEU A 290 -4.42 -14.01 -1.81
N ALA A 291 -4.41 -14.42 -0.55
CA ALA A 291 -5.64 -14.63 0.22
C ALA A 291 -6.50 -13.37 0.33
N TRP A 292 -5.88 -12.18 0.40
CA TRP A 292 -6.59 -10.91 0.50
C TRP A 292 -6.90 -10.24 -0.84
N ILE A 293 -6.17 -10.58 -1.91
CA ILE A 293 -6.50 -10.14 -3.27
C ILE A 293 -7.78 -10.80 -3.78
N LEU A 294 -8.02 -12.08 -3.44
CA LEU A 294 -9.18 -12.81 -3.91
C LEU A 294 -10.53 -12.14 -3.57
N PRO A 295 -10.82 -11.74 -2.32
CA PRO A 295 -12.03 -11.01 -1.99
C PRO A 295 -12.21 -9.72 -2.80
N GLY A 296 -11.15 -8.92 -2.94
CA GLY A 296 -11.19 -7.68 -3.72
C GLY A 296 -11.46 -7.94 -5.20
N PHE A 297 -10.85 -8.97 -5.77
CA PHE A 297 -11.10 -9.40 -7.15
C PHE A 297 -12.57 -9.83 -7.35
N VAL A 298 -13.14 -10.61 -6.42
CA VAL A 298 -14.56 -11.02 -6.48
C VAL A 298 -15.50 -9.80 -6.42
N ILE A 299 -15.16 -8.79 -5.62
CA ILE A 299 -15.94 -7.55 -5.53
C ILE A 299 -15.89 -6.78 -6.86
N LEU A 300 -14.71 -6.63 -7.45
CA LEU A 300 -14.53 -6.00 -8.76
C LEU A 300 -15.31 -6.75 -9.85
N TRP A 301 -15.19 -8.07 -9.88
CA TRP A 301 -15.90 -8.93 -10.84
C TRP A 301 -17.43 -8.79 -10.74
N LYS A 302 -17.98 -8.86 -9.53
CA LYS A 302 -19.43 -8.70 -9.31
C LYS A 302 -19.94 -7.30 -9.72
N ARG A 303 -19.13 -6.25 -9.50
CA ARG A 303 -19.52 -4.90 -9.93
C ARG A 303 -19.41 -4.72 -11.43
N HIS A 304 -18.40 -5.31 -12.07
CA HIS A 304 -18.27 -5.31 -13.52
C HIS A 304 -19.44 -6.01 -14.21
N LEU A 305 -19.87 -7.18 -13.71
CA LEU A 305 -21.06 -7.88 -14.23
C LEU A 305 -22.35 -7.04 -14.12
N ARG A 306 -22.53 -6.30 -13.03
CA ARG A 306 -23.71 -5.41 -12.88
C ARG A 306 -23.70 -4.26 -13.89
N TRP A 307 -22.55 -3.85 -14.35
CA TRP A 307 -22.42 -2.80 -15.35
C TRP A 307 -22.87 -3.25 -16.73
N PHE A 308 -22.42 -4.39 -17.18
CA PHE A 308 -22.86 -4.95 -18.46
C PHE A 308 -24.39 -5.18 -18.46
N THR A 309 -24.96 -5.64 -17.36
CA THR A 309 -26.40 -5.86 -17.27
C THR A 309 -27.22 -4.56 -17.22
N GLN A 310 -26.69 -3.46 -16.71
CA GLN A 310 -27.38 -2.16 -16.74
C GLN A 310 -27.25 -1.47 -18.11
N GLU A 311 -26.10 -1.49 -18.72
CA GLU A 311 -25.86 -0.90 -20.04
C GLU A 311 -26.65 -1.65 -21.14
N ASP A 312 -26.72 -2.96 -21.05
CA ASP A 312 -27.55 -3.80 -21.92
C ASP A 312 -29.06 -3.56 -21.71
N ALA A 313 -29.52 -3.31 -20.47
CA ALA A 313 -30.90 -3.01 -20.17
C ALA A 313 -31.33 -1.61 -20.66
N GLU A 314 -30.44 -0.63 -20.63
CA GLU A 314 -30.70 0.74 -21.13
C GLU A 314 -30.61 0.83 -22.66
N THR A 315 -29.78 0.00 -23.30
CA THR A 315 -29.58 0.02 -24.77
C THR A 315 -30.48 -0.94 -25.55
N LEU A 316 -31.06 -1.95 -24.87
CA LEU A 316 -31.95 -2.92 -25.53
C LEU A 316 -33.23 -2.28 -26.15
N PRO A 317 -33.93 -1.33 -25.51
CA PRO A 317 -35.11 -0.69 -26.11
C PRO A 317 -34.77 0.15 -27.36
N ALA A 318 -33.57 0.71 -27.44
CA ALA A 318 -33.13 1.54 -28.54
C ALA A 318 -32.66 0.74 -29.79
N ARG A 319 -32.38 -0.57 -29.64
CA ARG A 319 -32.00 -1.47 -30.76
C ARG A 319 -33.18 -2.25 -31.35
N LEU A 320 -34.33 -2.21 -30.68
CA LEU A 320 -35.56 -2.88 -31.12
C LEU A 320 -36.64 -1.91 -31.63
N ALA A 321 -36.40 -0.60 -31.61
CA ALA A 321 -37.16 0.46 -32.23
C ALA A 321 -36.48 0.93 -33.52
#